data_9d99883b62f85bacbb412f970dff2400
#
_entry.id   9d99883b62f85bacbb412f970dff2400
#
_cell.length_a   1.000
_cell.length_b   1.000
_cell.length_c   1.000
_cell.angle_alpha   90.00
_cell.angle_beta   90.00
_cell.angle_gamma   90.00
#
_symmetry.space_group_name_H-M   'P 1'
#
loop_
_entity.id
_entity.type
_entity.pdbx_description
1 polymer ?
#
loop_
_entity_poly.entity_id
_entity_poly.type
_entity_poly.pdbx_seq_one_letter_code
_entity_poly.pdbx_strand_id
1 'polypeptide(L)'
;QKDSENLGWRGEYWGKSMRGAALLYHMTKDAALYARLEETVREMLTLSDPDGRVSSYRRGREYDGWGLWGRKYVLIGMASFFEVCRDATLKGEIARFCLRCLSDITRHVGVGAGKIPVPESSRFWLGINSSSFIEAAMAVYRITGARSCLDFAGEILESGGARGIDVLKLALENKCYPYQYGVPKAYELTSFFIGTGEYYRVTGKEKYRQALENFAKSLLDSDYTVIGSAGVTHELLDFSRYRQTVPYEGISEETCVT
;
A
#
# COMPACT_ATOMS: atom_id res chain seq x y z
N GLN A 1 -12.38 -19.38 -7.76
CA GLN A 1 -12.91 -19.28 -6.39
C GLN A 1 -13.95 -18.17 -6.35
N LYS A 2 -15.12 -18.42 -5.73
CA LYS A 2 -16.17 -17.38 -5.63
C LYS A 2 -15.68 -16.24 -4.76
N ASP A 3 -15.94 -15.00 -5.20
CA ASP A 3 -15.67 -13.80 -4.44
C ASP A 3 -16.41 -13.83 -3.10
N SER A 4 -15.72 -13.43 -2.05
CA SER A 4 -16.28 -13.30 -0.71
C SER A 4 -15.99 -11.90 -0.17
N GLU A 5 -17.02 -11.19 0.21
CA GLU A 5 -16.88 -9.85 0.79
C GLU A 5 -16.09 -9.87 2.10
N ASN A 6 -16.17 -10.97 2.85
CA ASN A 6 -15.47 -11.13 4.13
C ASN A 6 -13.98 -11.46 3.99
N LEU A 7 -13.51 -11.74 2.78
CA LEU A 7 -12.11 -12.11 2.51
C LEU A 7 -11.49 -11.21 1.43
N GLY A 8 -11.88 -9.96 1.41
CA GLY A 8 -11.43 -8.98 0.45
C GLY A 8 -9.93 -8.69 0.46
N TRP A 9 -9.23 -9.04 1.52
CA TRP A 9 -7.78 -8.84 1.67
C TRP A 9 -6.91 -9.98 1.12
N ARG A 10 -7.45 -10.97 0.43
CA ARG A 10 -6.66 -12.13 -0.08
C ARG A 10 -5.44 -11.74 -0.89
N GLY A 11 -5.54 -10.69 -1.70
CA GLY A 11 -4.41 -10.15 -2.46
C GLY A 11 -3.27 -9.66 -1.57
N GLU A 12 -3.56 -9.23 -0.35
CA GLU A 12 -2.58 -8.81 0.63
C GLU A 12 -1.64 -9.95 1.01
N TYR A 13 -2.16 -11.12 1.38
CA TYR A 13 -1.33 -12.27 1.74
C TYR A 13 -0.40 -12.68 0.60
N TRP A 14 -0.95 -12.76 -0.61
CA TRP A 14 -0.16 -13.11 -1.78
C TRP A 14 0.96 -12.09 -2.02
N GLY A 15 0.64 -10.80 -2.02
CA GLY A 15 1.59 -9.73 -2.32
C GLY A 15 2.68 -9.59 -1.26
N LYS A 16 2.33 -9.68 0.02
CA LYS A 16 3.31 -9.66 1.12
C LYS A 16 4.27 -10.85 1.04
N SER A 17 3.74 -12.07 0.80
CA SER A 17 4.55 -13.27 0.61
C SER A 17 5.49 -13.14 -0.58
N MET A 18 5.01 -12.63 -1.71
CA MET A 18 5.82 -12.40 -2.91
C MET A 18 6.93 -11.38 -2.66
N ARG A 19 6.64 -10.26 -1.99
CA ARG A 19 7.62 -9.25 -1.63
C ARG A 19 8.74 -9.84 -0.76
N GLY A 20 8.38 -10.53 0.33
CA GLY A 20 9.34 -11.16 1.24
C GLY A 20 10.17 -12.25 0.56
N ALA A 21 9.54 -13.11 -0.24
CA ALA A 21 10.21 -14.17 -0.95
C ALA A 21 11.13 -13.67 -2.07
N ALA A 22 10.77 -12.58 -2.77
CA ALA A 22 11.66 -11.93 -3.75
C ALA A 22 12.90 -11.34 -3.07
N LEU A 23 12.75 -10.72 -1.90
CA LEU A 23 13.88 -10.23 -1.11
C LEU A 23 14.77 -11.38 -0.64
N LEU A 24 14.18 -12.47 -0.14
CA LEU A 24 14.92 -13.67 0.27
C LEU A 24 15.69 -14.27 -0.90
N TYR A 25 15.04 -14.38 -2.07
CA TYR A 25 15.71 -14.82 -3.30
C TYR A 25 16.85 -13.87 -3.70
N HIS A 26 16.66 -12.57 -3.55
CA HIS A 26 17.73 -11.60 -3.85
C HIS A 26 18.98 -11.86 -2.99
N MET A 27 18.81 -12.28 -1.74
CA MET A 27 19.90 -12.61 -0.83
C MET A 27 20.52 -13.99 -1.09
N THR A 28 19.69 -15.02 -1.29
CA THR A 28 20.11 -16.43 -1.31
C THR A 28 20.44 -16.95 -2.69
N LYS A 29 19.83 -16.40 -3.73
CA LYS A 29 19.87 -16.90 -5.13
C LYS A 29 19.38 -18.35 -5.27
N ASP A 30 18.54 -18.81 -4.34
CA ASP A 30 17.99 -20.17 -4.34
C ASP A 30 17.16 -20.43 -5.58
N ALA A 31 17.55 -21.44 -6.37
CA ALA A 31 16.89 -21.73 -7.65
C ALA A 31 15.49 -22.33 -7.49
N ALA A 32 15.25 -23.10 -6.42
CA ALA A 32 13.94 -23.68 -6.14
C ALA A 32 12.95 -22.59 -5.71
N LEU A 33 13.40 -21.65 -4.88
CA LEU A 33 12.62 -20.47 -4.52
C LEU A 33 12.25 -19.64 -5.77
N TYR A 34 13.23 -19.39 -6.65
CA TYR A 34 12.96 -18.65 -7.90
C TYR A 34 11.90 -19.34 -8.76
N ALA A 35 12.04 -20.65 -8.97
CA ALA A 35 11.07 -21.41 -9.77
C ALA A 35 9.65 -21.31 -9.19
N ARG A 36 9.50 -21.37 -7.86
CA ARG A 36 8.21 -21.24 -7.19
C ARG A 36 7.64 -19.82 -7.32
N LEU A 37 8.48 -18.78 -7.21
CA LEU A 37 8.07 -17.39 -7.42
C LEU A 37 7.57 -17.18 -8.85
N GLU A 38 8.32 -17.66 -9.84
CA GLU A 38 7.95 -17.56 -11.25
C GLU A 38 6.64 -18.27 -11.56
N GLU A 39 6.45 -19.51 -11.09
CA GLU A 39 5.23 -20.27 -11.24
C GLU A 39 4.03 -19.48 -10.68
N THR A 40 4.15 -18.99 -9.46
CA THR A 40 3.09 -18.25 -8.77
C THR A 40 2.73 -16.94 -9.48
N VAL A 41 3.73 -16.25 -10.06
CA VAL A 41 3.49 -15.04 -10.86
C VAL A 41 2.77 -15.38 -12.17
N ARG A 42 3.18 -16.46 -12.87
CA ARG A 42 2.48 -16.90 -14.09
C ARG A 42 1.02 -17.27 -13.81
N GLU A 43 0.73 -17.91 -12.68
CA GLU A 43 -0.65 -18.15 -12.23
C GLU A 43 -1.40 -16.84 -12.01
N MET A 44 -0.80 -15.87 -11.28
CA MET A 44 -1.44 -14.58 -11.02
C MET A 44 -1.79 -13.82 -12.30
N LEU A 45 -0.94 -13.88 -13.34
CA LEU A 45 -1.21 -13.26 -14.63
C LEU A 45 -2.50 -13.78 -15.29
N THR A 46 -2.90 -15.04 -15.01
CA THR A 46 -4.14 -15.64 -15.54
C THR A 46 -5.41 -15.21 -14.83
N LEU A 47 -5.28 -14.58 -13.66
CA LEU A 47 -6.42 -14.24 -12.80
C LEU A 47 -7.06 -12.87 -13.10
N SER A 48 -6.46 -12.08 -14.00
CA SER A 48 -7.06 -10.82 -14.40
C SER A 48 -8.20 -11.01 -15.40
N ASP A 49 -9.30 -10.29 -15.17
CA ASP A 49 -10.37 -10.18 -16.16
C ASP A 49 -9.85 -9.48 -17.46
N PRO A 50 -10.55 -9.63 -18.59
CA PRO A 50 -10.15 -8.99 -19.87
C PRO A 50 -10.02 -7.47 -19.79
N ASP A 51 -10.75 -6.81 -18.90
CA ASP A 51 -10.70 -5.36 -18.69
C ASP A 51 -9.57 -4.91 -17.71
N GLY A 52 -8.77 -5.85 -17.19
CA GLY A 52 -7.66 -5.60 -16.28
C GLY A 52 -8.05 -5.68 -14.80
N ARG A 53 -9.30 -5.97 -14.48
CA ARG A 53 -9.74 -6.12 -13.10
C ARG A 53 -9.04 -7.32 -12.45
N VAL A 54 -8.52 -7.10 -11.25
CA VAL A 54 -8.02 -8.13 -10.34
C VAL A 54 -8.67 -7.89 -8.98
N SER A 55 -9.52 -8.77 -8.51
CA SER A 55 -10.23 -8.54 -7.25
C SER A 55 -10.74 -9.84 -6.64
N SER A 56 -10.74 -9.91 -5.31
CA SER A 56 -11.46 -10.94 -4.55
C SER A 56 -12.90 -10.54 -4.23
N TYR A 57 -13.32 -9.34 -4.59
CA TYR A 57 -14.69 -8.89 -4.47
C TYR A 57 -15.52 -9.24 -5.71
N ARG A 58 -16.82 -9.37 -5.54
CA ARG A 58 -17.74 -9.43 -6.67
C ARG A 58 -17.67 -8.12 -7.47
N ARG A 59 -17.86 -8.21 -8.79
CA ARG A 59 -17.88 -7.03 -9.66
C ARG A 59 -18.89 -6.00 -9.16
N GLY A 60 -18.46 -4.75 -9.08
CA GLY A 60 -19.25 -3.63 -8.56
C GLY A 60 -19.21 -3.45 -7.04
N ARG A 61 -18.47 -4.30 -6.30
CA ARG A 61 -18.30 -4.17 -4.85
C ARG A 61 -16.85 -3.89 -4.43
N GLU A 62 -15.98 -3.65 -5.39
CA GLU A 62 -14.53 -3.47 -5.18
C GLU A 62 -14.18 -2.16 -4.49
N TYR A 63 -15.07 -1.18 -4.54
CA TYR A 63 -14.79 0.20 -4.12
C TYR A 63 -15.59 0.62 -2.88
N ASP A 64 -15.81 -0.32 -1.96
CA ASP A 64 -16.50 -0.10 -0.70
C ASP A 64 -15.76 -0.71 0.51
N GLY A 65 -14.60 -1.31 0.30
CA GLY A 65 -13.92 -2.03 1.37
C GLY A 65 -12.40 -2.14 1.16
N TRP A 66 -11.90 -3.37 1.16
CA TRP A 66 -10.49 -3.69 1.01
C TRP A 66 -10.05 -3.90 -0.45
N GLY A 67 -10.85 -3.48 -1.43
CA GLY A 67 -10.57 -3.74 -2.84
C GLY A 67 -9.28 -3.11 -3.34
N LEU A 68 -9.05 -1.82 -3.06
CA LEU A 68 -7.78 -1.17 -3.41
C LEU A 68 -6.62 -1.72 -2.59
N TRP A 69 -6.84 -2.00 -1.32
CA TRP A 69 -5.86 -2.62 -0.43
C TRP A 69 -5.34 -3.96 -0.97
N GLY A 70 -6.24 -4.88 -1.32
CA GLY A 70 -5.85 -6.16 -1.90
C GLY A 70 -5.08 -6.02 -3.22
N ARG A 71 -5.56 -5.13 -4.12
CA ARG A 71 -4.91 -4.83 -5.40
C ARG A 71 -3.54 -4.18 -5.21
N LYS A 72 -3.40 -3.28 -4.23
CA LYS A 72 -2.12 -2.68 -3.85
C LYS A 72 -1.05 -3.76 -3.66
N TYR A 73 -1.34 -4.75 -2.83
CA TYR A 73 -0.37 -5.79 -2.55
C TYR A 73 -0.09 -6.70 -3.73
N VAL A 74 -1.09 -7.02 -4.53
CA VAL A 74 -0.86 -7.74 -5.78
C VAL A 74 0.15 -6.99 -6.67
N LEU A 75 -0.03 -5.68 -6.84
CA LEU A 75 0.88 -4.87 -7.66
C LEU A 75 2.28 -4.76 -7.03
N ILE A 76 2.39 -4.62 -5.72
CA ILE A 76 3.67 -4.62 -5.00
C ILE A 76 4.39 -5.96 -5.16
N GLY A 77 3.67 -7.09 -5.01
CA GLY A 77 4.22 -8.42 -5.21
C GLY A 77 4.73 -8.65 -6.63
N MET A 78 3.95 -8.22 -7.64
CA MET A 78 4.35 -8.27 -9.04
C MET A 78 5.59 -7.41 -9.32
N ALA A 79 5.63 -6.18 -8.81
CA ALA A 79 6.78 -5.30 -8.95
C ALA A 79 8.03 -5.86 -8.26
N SER A 80 7.88 -6.47 -7.08
CA SER A 80 9.00 -7.09 -6.36
C SER A 80 9.60 -8.27 -7.12
N PHE A 81 8.76 -9.12 -7.71
CA PHE A 81 9.26 -10.20 -8.56
C PHE A 81 9.88 -9.68 -9.86
N PHE A 82 9.31 -8.65 -10.49
CA PHE A 82 9.87 -8.03 -11.69
C PHE A 82 11.35 -7.64 -11.51
N GLU A 83 11.73 -7.13 -10.35
CA GLU A 83 13.10 -6.70 -10.07
C GLU A 83 14.10 -7.87 -10.09
N VAL A 84 13.67 -9.05 -9.66
CA VAL A 84 14.51 -10.26 -9.63
C VAL A 84 14.30 -11.20 -10.81
N CYS A 85 13.29 -10.95 -11.64
CA CYS A 85 12.93 -11.76 -12.80
C CYS A 85 14.05 -11.74 -13.86
N ARG A 86 14.35 -12.90 -14.42
CA ARG A 86 15.41 -13.07 -15.46
C ARG A 86 14.84 -13.14 -16.88
N ASP A 87 13.54 -13.41 -17.00
CA ASP A 87 12.86 -13.54 -18.28
C ASP A 87 12.30 -12.18 -18.74
N ALA A 88 12.86 -11.63 -19.82
CA ALA A 88 12.45 -10.35 -20.37
C ALA A 88 11.01 -10.36 -20.89
N THR A 89 10.53 -11.49 -21.41
CA THR A 89 9.15 -11.64 -21.88
C THR A 89 8.20 -11.57 -20.70
N LEU A 90 8.48 -12.31 -19.65
CA LEU A 90 7.69 -12.31 -18.42
C LEU A 90 7.68 -10.93 -17.75
N LYS A 91 8.81 -10.22 -17.76
CA LYS A 91 8.83 -8.79 -17.31
C LYS A 91 7.85 -7.93 -18.10
N GLY A 92 7.80 -8.09 -19.42
CA GLY A 92 6.84 -7.38 -20.26
C GLY A 92 5.39 -7.73 -19.93
N GLU A 93 5.10 -8.99 -19.61
CA GLU A 93 3.76 -9.44 -19.19
C GLU A 93 3.36 -8.87 -17.83
N ILE A 94 4.27 -8.87 -16.86
CA ILE A 94 4.07 -8.26 -15.54
C ILE A 94 3.78 -6.76 -15.68
N ALA A 95 4.57 -6.04 -16.46
CA ALA A 95 4.37 -4.60 -16.65
C ALA A 95 2.99 -4.30 -17.27
N ARG A 96 2.58 -5.05 -18.30
CA ARG A 96 1.25 -4.92 -18.92
C ARG A 96 0.12 -5.26 -17.92
N PHE A 97 0.26 -6.32 -17.15
CA PHE A 97 -0.69 -6.69 -16.12
C PHE A 97 -0.89 -5.55 -15.09
N CYS A 98 0.21 -5.01 -14.56
CA CYS A 98 0.17 -3.91 -13.59
C CYS A 98 -0.50 -2.66 -14.16
N LEU A 99 -0.17 -2.27 -15.38
CA LEU A 99 -0.78 -1.10 -16.03
C LEU A 99 -2.27 -1.31 -16.33
N ARG A 100 -2.69 -2.51 -16.72
CA ARG A 100 -4.11 -2.83 -16.95
C ARG A 100 -4.90 -2.79 -15.64
N CYS A 101 -4.33 -3.33 -14.55
CA CYS A 101 -4.94 -3.25 -13.24
C CYS A 101 -5.08 -1.79 -12.75
N LEU A 102 -4.06 -0.97 -12.93
CA LEU A 102 -4.12 0.46 -12.63
C LEU A 102 -5.17 1.17 -13.49
N SER A 103 -5.20 0.87 -14.79
CA SER A 103 -6.19 1.45 -15.71
C SER A 103 -7.62 1.09 -15.30
N ASP A 104 -7.87 -0.13 -14.84
CA ASP A 104 -9.18 -0.52 -14.30
C ASP A 104 -9.54 0.32 -13.06
N ILE A 105 -8.62 0.47 -12.12
CA ILE A 105 -8.83 1.28 -10.92
C ILE A 105 -9.13 2.73 -11.28
N THR A 106 -8.30 3.36 -12.11
CA THR A 106 -8.42 4.79 -12.44
C THR A 106 -9.62 5.13 -13.32
N ARG A 107 -10.27 4.14 -13.95
CA ARG A 107 -11.60 4.36 -14.57
C ARG A 107 -12.70 4.62 -13.55
N HIS A 108 -12.58 4.07 -12.34
CA HIS A 108 -13.63 4.11 -11.32
C HIS A 108 -13.30 5.02 -10.14
N VAL A 109 -11.99 5.16 -9.83
CA VAL A 109 -11.51 5.87 -8.65
C VAL A 109 -10.55 6.99 -9.07
N GLY A 110 -10.62 8.12 -8.39
CA GLY A 110 -9.77 9.29 -8.65
C GLY A 110 -10.57 10.57 -8.80
N VAL A 111 -10.01 11.54 -9.51
CA VAL A 111 -10.63 12.83 -9.80
C VAL A 111 -11.35 12.77 -11.15
N GLY A 112 -12.58 13.27 -11.22
CA GLY A 112 -13.36 13.39 -12.46
C GLY A 112 -14.82 13.00 -12.31
N ALA A 113 -15.64 13.36 -13.30
CA ALA A 113 -17.07 13.07 -13.30
C ALA A 113 -17.33 11.56 -13.28
N GLY A 114 -18.18 11.11 -12.36
CA GLY A 114 -18.55 9.70 -12.22
C GLY A 114 -17.51 8.81 -11.54
N LYS A 115 -16.37 9.35 -11.11
CA LYS A 115 -15.38 8.62 -10.33
C LYS A 115 -15.62 8.78 -8.83
N ILE A 116 -15.23 7.75 -8.09
CA ILE A 116 -15.23 7.74 -6.63
C ILE A 116 -13.92 8.38 -6.15
N PRO A 117 -13.95 9.43 -5.31
CA PRO A 117 -12.73 9.96 -4.70
C PRO A 117 -11.96 8.85 -3.95
N VAL A 118 -10.62 8.89 -4.01
CA VAL A 118 -9.81 7.79 -3.44
C VAL A 118 -10.18 7.46 -1.98
N PRO A 119 -10.30 8.42 -1.04
CA PRO A 119 -10.69 8.11 0.33
C PRO A 119 -12.13 7.59 0.48
N GLU A 120 -13.00 7.85 -0.52
CA GLU A 120 -14.39 7.37 -0.52
C GLU A 120 -14.51 5.92 -1.02
N SER A 121 -13.48 5.36 -1.65
CA SER A 121 -13.48 4.00 -2.19
C SER A 121 -13.30 2.91 -1.12
N SER A 122 -13.37 3.27 0.15
CA SER A 122 -13.43 2.34 1.29
C SER A 122 -14.22 2.95 2.44
N ARG A 123 -15.09 2.15 3.07
CA ARG A 123 -15.77 2.53 4.32
C ARG A 123 -14.89 2.39 5.56
N PHE A 124 -13.76 1.68 5.48
CA PHE A 124 -12.88 1.42 6.60
C PHE A 124 -11.87 2.55 6.80
N TRP A 125 -11.56 2.86 8.06
CA TRP A 125 -10.47 3.74 8.46
C TRP A 125 -10.43 5.07 7.70
N LEU A 126 -11.61 5.67 7.49
CA LEU A 126 -11.78 6.90 6.72
C LEU A 126 -11.12 6.86 5.33
N GLY A 127 -10.96 5.67 4.76
CA GLY A 127 -10.40 5.47 3.42
C GLY A 127 -8.88 5.55 3.32
N ILE A 128 -8.13 5.70 4.43
CA ILE A 128 -6.66 5.72 4.40
C ILE A 128 -6.07 4.42 3.84
N ASN A 129 -6.76 3.29 4.03
CA ASN A 129 -6.39 2.03 3.41
C ASN A 129 -6.42 2.08 1.87
N SER A 130 -7.36 2.80 1.27
CA SER A 130 -7.38 3.05 -0.18
C SER A 130 -6.29 4.03 -0.60
N SER A 131 -6.07 5.10 0.16
CA SER A 131 -5.04 6.09 -0.15
C SER A 131 -3.62 5.54 -0.01
N SER A 132 -3.40 4.51 0.81
CA SER A 132 -2.12 3.79 0.89
C SER A 132 -1.74 3.10 -0.44
N PHE A 133 -2.66 3.03 -1.41
CA PHE A 133 -2.38 2.55 -2.78
C PHE A 133 -1.28 3.35 -3.48
N ILE A 134 -0.96 4.56 -3.02
CA ILE A 134 0.17 5.34 -3.52
C ILE A 134 1.48 4.53 -3.52
N GLU A 135 1.71 3.66 -2.54
CA GLU A 135 2.88 2.76 -2.51
C GLU A 135 2.93 1.86 -3.74
N ALA A 136 1.79 1.26 -4.13
CA ALA A 136 1.71 0.42 -5.32
C ALA A 136 1.82 1.23 -6.62
N ALA A 137 1.19 2.40 -6.69
CA ALA A 137 1.29 3.27 -7.86
C ALA A 137 2.75 3.63 -8.15
N MET A 138 3.52 3.96 -7.11
CA MET A 138 4.94 4.27 -7.25
C MET A 138 5.79 3.03 -7.53
N ALA A 139 5.45 1.86 -6.98
CA ALA A 139 6.13 0.61 -7.32
C ALA A 139 5.93 0.25 -8.81
N VAL A 140 4.72 0.42 -9.35
CA VAL A 140 4.43 0.21 -10.78
C VAL A 140 5.12 1.27 -11.63
N TYR A 141 5.16 2.54 -11.19
CA TYR A 141 5.93 3.58 -11.89
C TYR A 141 7.40 3.19 -12.03
N ARG A 142 8.02 2.68 -10.96
CA ARG A 142 9.44 2.29 -10.94
C ARG A 142 9.78 1.24 -12.00
N ILE A 143 8.89 0.28 -12.25
CA ILE A 143 9.12 -0.79 -13.23
C ILE A 143 8.64 -0.47 -14.65
N THR A 144 7.80 0.56 -14.83
CA THR A 144 7.19 0.86 -16.12
C THR A 144 7.52 2.24 -16.68
N GLY A 145 7.83 3.21 -15.80
CA GLY A 145 7.96 4.63 -16.15
C GLY A 145 6.64 5.29 -16.58
N ALA A 146 5.50 4.62 -16.44
CA ALA A 146 4.23 5.08 -16.99
C ALA A 146 3.70 6.30 -16.24
N ARG A 147 3.49 7.40 -16.95
CA ARG A 147 3.02 8.68 -16.40
C ARG A 147 1.71 8.56 -15.63
N SER A 148 0.80 7.67 -16.07
CA SER A 148 -0.48 7.44 -15.40
C SER A 148 -0.34 6.99 -13.94
N CYS A 149 0.75 6.25 -13.60
CA CYS A 149 1.03 5.87 -12.22
C CYS A 149 1.36 7.09 -11.36
N LEU A 150 2.18 7.99 -11.92
CA LEU A 150 2.61 9.22 -11.24
C LEU A 150 1.44 10.20 -11.07
N ASP A 151 0.60 10.31 -12.10
CA ASP A 151 -0.59 11.18 -12.06
C ASP A 151 -1.57 10.69 -10.99
N PHE A 152 -1.86 9.38 -10.94
CA PHE A 152 -2.74 8.82 -9.92
C PHE A 152 -2.15 8.93 -8.50
N ALA A 153 -0.85 8.76 -8.34
CA ALA A 153 -0.18 9.01 -7.06
C ALA A 153 -0.33 10.48 -6.63
N GLY A 154 -0.25 11.42 -7.57
CA GLY A 154 -0.52 12.85 -7.32
C GLY A 154 -1.97 13.10 -6.86
N GLU A 155 -2.96 12.50 -7.52
CA GLU A 155 -4.38 12.59 -7.12
C GLU A 155 -4.61 12.07 -5.70
N ILE A 156 -3.96 10.96 -5.33
CA ILE A 156 -4.02 10.42 -3.95
C ILE A 156 -3.48 11.44 -2.94
N LEU A 157 -2.32 12.06 -3.22
CA LEU A 157 -1.73 13.06 -2.33
C LEU A 157 -2.59 14.31 -2.21
N GLU A 158 -3.19 14.76 -3.31
CA GLU A 158 -4.07 15.93 -3.33
C GLU A 158 -5.41 15.67 -2.62
N SER A 159 -5.82 14.42 -2.47
CA SER A 159 -6.99 14.05 -1.67
C SER A 159 -6.80 14.19 -0.16
N GLY A 160 -5.56 14.43 0.31
CA GLY A 160 -5.21 14.54 1.72
C GLY A 160 -5.08 13.20 2.47
N GLY A 161 -5.42 12.08 1.84
CA GLY A 161 -5.23 10.72 2.34
C GLY A 161 -6.42 10.11 3.08
N ALA A 162 -7.25 10.88 3.80
CA ALA A 162 -8.41 10.34 4.52
C ALA A 162 -9.63 11.27 4.41
N ARG A 163 -10.84 10.69 4.54
CA ARG A 163 -12.09 11.47 4.50
C ARG A 163 -12.15 12.48 5.64
N GLY A 164 -12.24 13.76 5.28
CA GLY A 164 -12.34 14.85 6.25
C GLY A 164 -11.05 15.14 7.02
N ILE A 165 -9.95 14.44 6.73
CA ILE A 165 -8.66 14.61 7.40
C ILE A 165 -7.57 14.65 6.34
N ASP A 166 -6.85 15.77 6.27
CA ASP A 166 -5.66 15.90 5.42
C ASP A 166 -4.43 15.48 6.25
N VAL A 167 -4.07 14.19 6.17
CA VAL A 167 -2.93 13.62 6.90
C VAL A 167 -1.59 14.18 6.40
N LEU A 168 -1.51 14.56 5.12
CA LEU A 168 -0.33 15.20 4.56
C LEU A 168 -0.11 16.59 5.18
N LYS A 169 -1.18 17.38 5.28
CA LYS A 169 -1.15 18.71 5.92
C LYS A 169 -0.79 18.60 7.40
N LEU A 170 -1.38 17.65 8.13
CA LEU A 170 -1.06 17.44 9.55
C LEU A 170 0.43 17.12 9.75
N ALA A 171 1.01 16.27 8.90
CA ALA A 171 2.43 15.98 8.92
C ALA A 171 3.30 17.21 8.59
N LEU A 172 2.89 18.01 7.60
CA LEU A 172 3.58 19.26 7.26
C LEU A 172 3.56 20.28 8.39
N GLU A 173 2.41 20.47 9.03
CA GLU A 173 2.26 21.40 10.15
C GLU A 173 3.01 20.95 11.40
N ASN A 174 3.20 19.66 11.58
CA ASN A 174 3.94 19.02 12.68
C ASN A 174 3.54 19.54 14.07
N LYS A 175 2.22 19.77 14.28
CA LYS A 175 1.66 20.31 15.54
C LYS A 175 1.13 19.24 16.47
N CYS A 176 0.98 18.01 15.99
CA CYS A 176 0.49 16.87 16.74
C CYS A 176 1.18 15.59 16.28
N TYR A 177 1.15 14.58 17.12
CA TYR A 177 1.70 13.26 16.81
C TYR A 177 0.77 12.44 15.91
N PRO A 178 1.27 11.45 15.16
CA PRO A 178 0.45 10.63 14.26
C PRO A 178 -0.74 9.93 14.94
N TYR A 179 -0.63 9.53 16.21
CA TYR A 179 -1.74 8.95 16.96
C TYR A 179 -2.91 9.95 17.16
N GLN A 180 -2.68 11.24 16.98
CA GLN A 180 -3.68 12.32 17.13
C GLN A 180 -4.30 12.75 15.79
N TYR A 181 -3.93 12.13 14.67
CA TYR A 181 -4.42 12.52 13.33
C TYR A 181 -5.92 12.20 13.10
N GLY A 182 -6.60 11.55 14.05
CA GLY A 182 -8.00 11.14 13.91
C GLY A 182 -8.20 9.86 13.08
N VAL A 183 -7.15 9.36 12.45
CA VAL A 183 -7.09 8.06 11.75
C VAL A 183 -5.72 7.43 12.01
N PRO A 184 -5.47 6.98 13.27
CA PRO A 184 -4.13 6.57 13.70
C PRO A 184 -3.77 5.14 13.27
N LYS A 185 -4.26 4.65 12.14
CA LYS A 185 -3.99 3.30 11.63
C LYS A 185 -2.54 3.21 11.16
N ALA A 186 -1.70 2.54 11.94
CA ALA A 186 -0.25 2.57 11.79
C ALA A 186 0.22 2.09 10.42
N TYR A 187 -0.29 0.93 10.00
CA TYR A 187 0.15 0.31 8.75
C TYR A 187 -0.20 1.15 7.51
N GLU A 188 -1.44 1.61 7.44
CA GLU A 188 -1.94 2.38 6.31
C GLU A 188 -1.27 3.75 6.23
N LEU A 189 -1.08 4.43 7.36
CA LEU A 189 -0.35 5.70 7.41
C LEU A 189 1.10 5.53 6.97
N THR A 190 1.81 4.54 7.51
CA THR A 190 3.20 4.28 7.13
C THR A 190 3.31 3.98 5.63
N SER A 191 2.43 3.14 5.09
CA SER A 191 2.38 2.85 3.67
C SER A 191 2.08 4.08 2.81
N PHE A 192 1.17 4.95 3.26
CA PHE A 192 0.90 6.23 2.58
C PHE A 192 2.17 7.10 2.54
N PHE A 193 2.91 7.21 3.64
CA PHE A 193 4.14 8.01 3.68
C PHE A 193 5.32 7.35 2.96
N ILE A 194 5.40 6.02 2.89
CA ILE A 194 6.36 5.32 2.01
C ILE A 194 6.12 5.74 0.54
N GLY A 195 4.88 5.65 0.09
CA GLY A 195 4.51 6.09 -1.26
C GLY A 195 4.76 7.58 -1.51
N THR A 196 4.52 8.43 -0.50
CA THR A 196 4.82 9.87 -0.54
C THR A 196 6.32 10.12 -0.73
N GLY A 197 7.16 9.35 -0.04
CA GLY A 197 8.62 9.42 -0.19
C GLY A 197 9.08 9.02 -1.59
N GLU A 198 8.53 7.93 -2.14
CA GLU A 198 8.83 7.52 -3.51
C GLU A 198 8.36 8.57 -4.55
N TYR A 199 7.20 9.19 -4.32
CA TYR A 199 6.73 10.29 -5.16
C TYR A 199 7.65 11.51 -5.10
N TYR A 200 8.16 11.86 -3.90
CA TYR A 200 9.18 12.90 -3.76
C TYR A 200 10.45 12.57 -4.56
N ARG A 201 10.97 11.35 -4.45
CA ARG A 201 12.20 10.93 -5.17
C ARG A 201 12.11 11.13 -6.67
N VAL A 202 10.91 11.00 -7.24
CA VAL A 202 10.66 11.18 -8.68
C VAL A 202 10.42 12.64 -9.04
N THR A 203 9.68 13.38 -8.19
CA THR A 203 9.19 14.73 -8.54
C THR A 203 10.05 15.85 -8.01
N GLY A 204 10.88 15.63 -6.99
CA GLY A 204 11.67 16.64 -6.29
C GLY A 204 10.85 17.67 -5.52
N LYS A 205 9.53 17.45 -5.33
CA LYS A 205 8.65 18.41 -4.65
C LYS A 205 8.88 18.39 -3.15
N GLU A 206 9.60 19.33 -2.63
CA GLU A 206 10.14 19.42 -1.27
C GLU A 206 9.10 19.23 -0.14
N LYS A 207 7.86 19.71 -0.36
CA LYS A 207 6.77 19.54 0.62
C LYS A 207 6.54 18.07 1.02
N TYR A 208 6.73 17.12 0.09
CA TYR A 208 6.53 15.70 0.36
C TYR A 208 7.68 15.09 1.18
N ARG A 209 8.91 15.56 0.97
CA ARG A 209 10.03 15.20 1.82
C ARG A 209 9.81 15.68 3.24
N GLN A 210 9.45 16.96 3.38
CA GLN A 210 9.20 17.58 4.69
C GLN A 210 8.09 16.85 5.45
N ALA A 211 6.99 16.49 4.78
CA ALA A 211 5.89 15.75 5.41
C ALA A 211 6.35 14.37 5.89
N LEU A 212 7.12 13.64 5.05
CA LEU A 212 7.66 12.34 5.40
C LEU A 212 8.63 12.41 6.60
N GLU A 213 9.56 13.36 6.59
CA GLU A 213 10.53 13.55 7.67
C GLU A 213 9.85 13.89 9.01
N ASN A 214 8.87 14.79 8.97
CA ASN A 214 8.08 15.14 10.15
C ASN A 214 7.30 13.93 10.68
N PHE A 215 6.63 13.19 9.79
CA PHE A 215 5.90 11.97 10.18
C PHE A 215 6.84 10.94 10.80
N ALA A 216 7.96 10.62 10.14
CA ALA A 216 8.91 9.62 10.62
C ALA A 216 9.52 10.04 11.97
N LYS A 217 9.91 11.29 12.12
CA LYS A 217 10.44 11.81 13.39
C LYS A 217 9.40 11.71 14.50
N SER A 218 8.18 12.14 14.24
CA SER A 218 7.10 12.07 15.22
C SER A 218 6.77 10.64 15.62
N LEU A 219 6.81 9.69 14.67
CA LEU A 219 6.61 8.27 14.93
C LEU A 219 7.71 7.70 15.83
N LEU A 220 8.98 8.02 15.53
CA LEU A 220 10.13 7.62 16.35
C LEU A 220 10.05 8.19 17.78
N ASP A 221 9.52 9.39 17.92
CA ASP A 221 9.40 10.05 19.22
C ASP A 221 8.24 9.52 20.06
N SER A 222 7.15 9.04 19.44
CA SER A 222 5.92 8.66 20.13
C SER A 222 5.63 7.17 20.22
N ASP A 223 5.86 6.43 19.12
CA ASP A 223 5.32 5.07 18.97
C ASP A 223 6.40 4.00 18.74
N TYR A 224 7.64 4.41 18.49
CA TYR A 224 8.70 3.47 18.21
C TYR A 224 9.14 2.68 19.44
N THR A 225 9.02 1.35 19.40
CA THR A 225 9.33 0.45 20.51
C THR A 225 10.79 -0.01 20.53
N VAL A 226 11.23 -0.64 21.61
CA VAL A 226 12.62 -1.16 21.75
C VAL A 226 12.95 -2.23 20.72
N ILE A 227 11.95 -2.94 20.19
CA ILE A 227 12.15 -3.95 19.15
C ILE A 227 12.02 -3.37 17.73
N GLY A 228 11.87 -2.05 17.61
CA GLY A 228 11.85 -1.40 16.31
C GLY A 228 10.49 -1.38 15.61
N SER A 229 9.40 -1.49 16.35
CA SER A 229 8.05 -1.56 15.80
C SER A 229 7.15 -0.43 16.31
N ALA A 230 6.00 -0.21 15.67
CA ALA A 230 5.00 0.78 16.04
C ALA A 230 3.57 0.24 15.80
N GLY A 231 2.54 0.87 16.40
CA GLY A 231 1.15 0.45 16.23
C GLY A 231 0.77 -0.75 17.08
N VAL A 232 0.91 -0.62 18.40
CA VAL A 232 0.80 -1.74 19.36
C VAL A 232 -0.63 -2.19 19.60
N THR A 233 -1.58 -1.27 19.83
CA THR A 233 -2.96 -1.63 20.16
C THR A 233 -3.83 -1.68 18.91
N HIS A 234 -4.28 -2.86 18.49
CA HIS A 234 -5.11 -3.04 17.29
C HIS A 234 -4.53 -2.39 16.03
N GLU A 235 -3.20 -2.45 15.89
CA GLU A 235 -2.47 -1.80 14.79
C GLU A 235 -2.64 -0.26 14.77
N LEU A 236 -2.96 0.35 15.90
CA LEU A 236 -3.10 1.80 16.02
C LEU A 236 -1.87 2.43 16.66
N LEU A 237 -1.50 3.60 16.17
CA LEU A 237 -0.56 4.47 16.84
C LEU A 237 -1.23 5.02 18.11
N ASP A 238 -0.58 4.91 19.27
CA ASP A 238 -1.19 5.20 20.56
C ASP A 238 -0.24 5.74 21.63
N PHE A 239 0.90 6.28 21.22
CA PHE A 239 1.97 6.71 22.09
C PHE A 239 2.64 5.54 22.85
N SER A 240 2.81 4.41 22.17
CA SER A 240 3.27 3.15 22.76
C SER A 240 4.69 3.17 23.33
N ARG A 241 5.52 4.16 22.98
CA ARG A 241 6.87 4.34 23.54
C ARG A 241 6.90 4.26 25.06
N TYR A 242 5.89 4.82 25.73
CA TYR A 242 5.80 4.84 27.20
C TYR A 242 5.06 3.62 27.78
N ARG A 243 4.56 2.73 26.95
CA ARG A 243 3.79 1.55 27.36
C ARG A 243 4.54 0.22 27.19
N GLN A 244 5.78 0.26 26.74
CA GLN A 244 6.56 -0.95 26.40
C GLN A 244 6.78 -1.90 27.58
N THR A 245 6.75 -1.39 28.80
CA THR A 245 6.96 -2.15 30.03
C THR A 245 5.67 -2.53 30.75
N VAL A 246 4.52 -2.10 30.23
CA VAL A 246 3.21 -2.39 30.82
C VAL A 246 2.65 -3.66 30.18
N PRO A 247 2.26 -4.68 30.99
CA PRO A 247 1.55 -5.83 30.45
C PRO A 247 0.25 -5.37 29.80
N TYR A 248 0.06 -5.77 28.56
CA TYR A 248 -1.17 -5.51 27.84
C TYR A 248 -2.17 -6.60 28.16
N GLU A 249 -3.21 -6.30 28.91
CA GLU A 249 -4.35 -7.20 29.03
C GLU A 249 -5.18 -7.15 27.75
N GLY A 250 -5.36 -8.28 27.10
CA GLY A 250 -6.26 -8.44 25.96
C GLY A 250 -5.72 -7.98 24.61
N ILE A 251 -4.41 -7.88 24.43
CA ILE A 251 -3.84 -7.67 23.10
C ILE A 251 -4.08 -8.92 22.25
N SER A 252 -4.90 -8.74 21.24
CA SER A 252 -5.15 -9.76 20.21
C SER A 252 -4.41 -9.47 18.90
N GLU A 253 -3.86 -8.28 18.74
CA GLU A 253 -3.25 -7.82 17.50
C GLU A 253 -1.94 -7.12 17.78
N GLU A 254 -0.93 -7.62 17.12
CA GLU A 254 0.43 -7.17 17.27
C GLU A 254 0.74 -6.00 16.33
N THR A 255 1.87 -5.44 16.55
CA THR A 255 2.48 -4.39 15.79
C THR A 255 2.63 -4.76 14.33
N CYS A 256 2.08 -3.95 13.47
CA CYS A 256 2.13 -4.16 12.02
C CYS A 256 3.27 -3.45 11.32
N VAL A 257 3.90 -2.50 11.98
CA VAL A 257 4.83 -1.58 11.32
C VAL A 257 6.20 -1.66 11.95
N THR A 258 7.15 -1.96 11.12
CA THR A 258 8.57 -1.97 11.47
C THR A 258 9.38 -1.09 10.53
#